data_229c4cb300568b24f737a18825220b25
#
_entry.id   229c4cb300568b24f737a18825220b25
#
_cell.length_a   1.000
_cell.length_b   1.000
_cell.length_c   1.000
_cell.angle_alpha   90.00
_cell.angle_beta   90.00
_cell.angle_gamma   90.00
#
_symmetry.space_group_name_H-M   'P 1'
#
loop_
_entity.id
_entity.type
_entity.pdbx_description
1 polymer ?
#
loop_
_entity_poly.entity_id
_entity_poly.type
_entity_poly.pdbx_seq_one_letter_code
_entity_poly.pdbx_strand_id
1 'polypeptide(L)'
;MPFVPVLRAELIKIRTLRSLIGALAAVVLVTAAFSALASAAPHENDPDPLFSAFFGISFGQIAAIAFGTTAVAAEFRGGALRLTLAATPDRPRWFAAKAAAIALPALAVGLLTGAVTLLVGKAVLGAEGPTWAEGLRGAVGCALQLTLMALFAAGLTAVLRSGVATLSILIPFLLIVSFVIGDMSSGIADFLPDRAGQVALHSSWDGPLGPWTGLAVCALWSAAALLAGMWSVSRRDA
;
A
#
# COMPACT_ATOMS: atom_id res chain seq x y z
N MET A 1 16.12 -10.76 -22.66
CA MET A 1 15.21 -11.83 -22.18
C MET A 1 13.77 -11.34 -22.27
N PRO A 2 12.76 -12.20 -22.55
CA PRO A 2 11.35 -11.80 -22.50
C PRO A 2 10.93 -11.44 -21.04
N PHE A 3 9.92 -10.56 -20.91
CA PHE A 3 9.45 -10.04 -19.63
C PHE A 3 8.90 -11.13 -18.68
N VAL A 4 8.14 -12.08 -19.22
CA VAL A 4 7.44 -13.12 -18.47
C VAL A 4 8.36 -14.01 -17.60
N PRO A 5 9.50 -14.53 -18.09
CA PRO A 5 10.43 -15.27 -17.24
C PRO A 5 11.01 -14.47 -16.08
N VAL A 6 11.31 -13.18 -16.30
CA VAL A 6 11.80 -12.30 -15.24
C VAL A 6 10.73 -12.10 -14.16
N LEU A 7 9.49 -11.82 -14.57
CA LEU A 7 8.35 -11.71 -13.66
C LEU A 7 8.13 -12.99 -12.86
N ARG A 8 8.19 -14.16 -13.50
CA ARG A 8 8.05 -15.45 -12.81
C ARG A 8 9.13 -15.66 -11.76
N ALA A 9 10.38 -15.33 -12.08
CA ALA A 9 11.49 -15.43 -11.13
C ALA A 9 11.26 -14.53 -9.89
N GLU A 10 10.78 -13.30 -10.09
CA GLU A 10 10.48 -12.37 -9.00
C GLU A 10 9.28 -12.84 -8.15
N LEU A 11 8.24 -13.41 -8.77
CA LEU A 11 7.10 -14.00 -8.04
C LEU A 11 7.52 -15.22 -7.21
N ILE A 12 8.44 -16.06 -7.71
CA ILE A 12 8.99 -17.18 -6.94
C ILE A 12 9.73 -16.68 -5.70
N LYS A 13 10.55 -15.63 -5.82
CA LYS A 13 11.23 -15.01 -4.66
C LYS A 13 10.21 -14.57 -3.60
N ILE A 14 9.12 -13.93 -4.00
CA ILE A 14 8.08 -13.49 -3.04
C ILE A 14 7.42 -14.68 -2.35
N ARG A 15 7.13 -15.76 -3.08
CA ARG A 15 6.49 -16.97 -2.51
C ARG A 15 7.41 -17.79 -1.61
N THR A 16 8.71 -17.66 -1.74
CA THR A 16 9.70 -18.44 -0.95
C THR A 16 10.22 -17.71 0.28
N LEU A 17 10.14 -16.37 0.30
CA LEU A 17 10.59 -15.55 1.42
C LEU A 17 9.49 -15.44 2.50
N ARG A 18 9.73 -16.09 3.66
CA ARG A 18 8.79 -16.10 4.80
C ARG A 18 8.44 -14.70 5.29
N SER A 19 9.40 -13.76 5.25
CA SER A 19 9.16 -12.37 5.66
C SER A 19 8.15 -11.65 4.77
N LEU A 20 8.14 -11.92 3.46
CA LEU A 20 7.19 -11.34 2.51
C LEU A 20 5.78 -11.92 2.68
N ILE A 21 5.70 -13.25 2.87
CA ILE A 21 4.43 -13.92 3.18
C ILE A 21 3.87 -13.40 4.50
N GLY A 22 4.74 -13.28 5.53
CA GLY A 22 4.35 -12.73 6.83
C GLY A 22 3.84 -11.29 6.75
N ALA A 23 4.49 -10.45 5.95
CA ALA A 23 4.03 -9.08 5.72
C ALA A 23 2.66 -9.03 5.01
N LEU A 24 2.44 -9.87 3.99
CA LEU A 24 1.13 -9.98 3.33
C LEU A 24 0.03 -10.52 4.26
N ALA A 25 0.35 -11.51 5.09
CA ALA A 25 -0.58 -11.99 6.11
C ALA A 25 -0.90 -10.90 7.15
N ALA A 26 0.11 -10.11 7.56
CA ALA A 26 -0.07 -8.98 8.47
C ALA A 26 -1.00 -7.91 7.88
N VAL A 27 -0.96 -7.66 6.56
CA VAL A 27 -1.92 -6.74 5.91
C VAL A 27 -3.36 -7.15 6.22
N VAL A 28 -3.71 -8.43 6.01
CA VAL A 28 -5.08 -8.92 6.26
C VAL A 28 -5.42 -8.86 7.75
N LEU A 29 -4.56 -9.43 8.58
CA LEU A 29 -4.84 -9.59 10.02
C LEU A 29 -4.94 -8.24 10.74
N VAL A 30 -3.98 -7.35 10.50
CA VAL A 30 -3.95 -6.03 11.14
C VAL A 30 -5.14 -5.19 10.68
N THR A 31 -5.38 -5.12 9.36
CA THR A 31 -6.52 -4.34 8.84
C THR A 31 -7.83 -4.87 9.38
N ALA A 32 -8.09 -6.18 9.32
CA ALA A 32 -9.34 -6.74 9.80
C ALA A 32 -9.52 -6.57 11.33
N ALA A 33 -8.46 -6.77 12.12
CA ALA A 33 -8.52 -6.63 13.57
C ALA A 33 -8.83 -5.20 14.00
N PHE A 34 -8.12 -4.20 13.47
CA PHE A 34 -8.36 -2.81 13.81
C PHE A 34 -9.70 -2.29 13.27
N SER A 35 -10.14 -2.76 12.10
CA SER A 35 -11.49 -2.46 11.59
C SER A 35 -12.59 -3.06 12.48
N ALA A 36 -12.42 -4.29 12.95
CA ALA A 36 -13.36 -4.90 13.89
C ALA A 36 -13.44 -4.11 15.20
N LEU A 37 -12.28 -3.70 15.74
CA LEU A 37 -12.23 -2.90 16.97
C LEU A 37 -12.88 -1.52 16.77
N ALA A 38 -12.62 -0.84 15.67
CA ALA A 38 -13.23 0.44 15.36
C ALA A 38 -14.75 0.30 15.17
N SER A 39 -15.21 -0.72 14.43
CA SER A 39 -16.64 -0.98 14.23
C SER A 39 -17.39 -1.35 15.53
N ALA A 40 -16.70 -1.89 16.52
CA ALA A 40 -17.29 -2.25 17.81
C ALA A 40 -17.26 -1.10 18.83
N ALA A 41 -16.56 -0.01 18.56
CA ALA A 41 -16.50 1.14 19.46
C ALA A 41 -17.82 1.93 19.43
N PRO A 42 -18.22 2.58 20.53
CA PRO A 42 -19.41 3.45 20.54
C PRO A 42 -19.23 4.63 19.58
N HIS A 43 -20.18 4.83 18.68
CA HIS A 43 -20.12 5.88 17.63
C HIS A 43 -21.00 7.07 18.05
N GLU A 44 -20.72 7.71 19.18
CA GLU A 44 -21.55 8.82 19.67
C GLU A 44 -21.44 10.09 18.80
N ASN A 45 -20.35 10.26 18.02
CA ASN A 45 -20.08 11.51 17.30
C ASN A 45 -19.55 11.34 15.84
N ASP A 46 -19.49 10.14 15.31
CA ASP A 46 -18.98 9.95 13.94
C ASP A 46 -19.94 9.09 13.11
N PRO A 47 -20.65 9.72 12.16
CA PRO A 47 -21.67 9.07 11.33
C PRO A 47 -21.11 8.38 10.08
N ASP A 48 -19.79 8.12 9.95
CA ASP A 48 -19.24 7.46 8.76
C ASP A 48 -19.05 5.94 8.95
N PRO A 49 -20.11 5.14 8.70
CA PRO A 49 -20.04 3.69 8.88
C PRO A 49 -19.08 3.01 7.91
N LEU A 50 -18.80 3.64 6.74
CA LEU A 50 -17.86 3.10 5.78
C LEU A 50 -16.42 3.25 6.31
N PHE A 51 -16.07 4.44 6.81
CA PHE A 51 -14.75 4.66 7.38
C PHE A 51 -14.51 3.79 8.61
N SER A 52 -15.49 3.68 9.52
CA SER A 52 -15.39 2.81 10.68
C SER A 52 -15.15 1.34 10.28
N ALA A 53 -15.86 0.84 9.27
CA ALA A 53 -15.66 -0.51 8.74
C ALA A 53 -14.28 -0.73 8.15
N PHE A 54 -13.64 0.29 7.57
CA PHE A 54 -12.33 0.20 6.92
C PHE A 54 -11.19 0.90 7.70
N PHE A 55 -11.42 1.38 8.90
CA PHE A 55 -10.45 2.12 9.72
C PHE A 55 -9.09 1.43 9.84
N GLY A 56 -9.08 0.10 9.92
CA GLY A 56 -7.87 -0.71 10.06
C GLY A 56 -6.86 -0.53 8.93
N ILE A 57 -7.26 0.07 7.78
CA ILE A 57 -6.33 0.32 6.67
C ILE A 57 -5.20 1.28 7.09
N SER A 58 -5.47 2.21 8.01
CA SER A 58 -4.48 3.13 8.56
C SER A 58 -3.28 2.41 9.18
N PHE A 59 -3.51 1.22 9.73
CA PHE A 59 -2.46 0.36 10.28
C PHE A 59 -2.00 -0.70 9.28
N GLY A 60 -2.91 -1.27 8.50
CA GLY A 60 -2.60 -2.28 7.48
C GLY A 60 -1.66 -1.78 6.38
N GLN A 61 -1.72 -0.49 6.04
CA GLN A 61 -0.80 0.12 5.08
C GLN A 61 0.66 0.08 5.55
N ILE A 62 0.93 0.06 6.86
CA ILE A 62 2.29 -0.10 7.40
C ILE A 62 2.85 -1.47 7.00
N ALA A 63 2.03 -2.52 7.08
CA ALA A 63 2.42 -3.86 6.65
C ALA A 63 2.62 -3.94 5.12
N ALA A 64 1.77 -3.24 4.34
CA ALA A 64 1.92 -3.14 2.88
C ALA A 64 3.23 -2.41 2.49
N ILE A 65 3.56 -1.32 3.18
CA ILE A 65 4.83 -0.60 3.04
C ILE A 65 6.01 -1.51 3.40
N ALA A 66 5.93 -2.24 4.50
CA ALA A 66 6.96 -3.19 4.90
C ALA A 66 7.15 -4.30 3.87
N PHE A 67 6.07 -4.80 3.24
CA PHE A 67 6.12 -5.75 2.13
C PHE A 67 6.87 -5.18 0.93
N GLY A 68 6.45 -4.02 0.40
CA GLY A 68 7.09 -3.38 -0.75
C GLY A 68 8.56 -3.04 -0.50
N THR A 69 8.86 -2.49 0.68
CA THR A 69 10.22 -2.17 1.12
C THR A 69 11.10 -3.43 1.18
N THR A 70 10.63 -4.50 1.84
CA THR A 70 11.42 -5.72 2.02
C THR A 70 11.67 -6.42 0.69
N ALA A 71 10.68 -6.43 -0.21
CA ALA A 71 10.80 -7.03 -1.53
C ALA A 71 11.92 -6.40 -2.39
N VAL A 72 12.12 -5.09 -2.26
CA VAL A 72 13.19 -4.37 -2.99
C VAL A 72 14.49 -4.35 -2.21
N ALA A 73 14.46 -4.14 -0.89
CA ALA A 73 15.66 -4.07 -0.05
C ALA A 73 16.46 -5.37 -0.06
N ALA A 74 15.81 -6.51 -0.27
CA ALA A 74 16.48 -7.80 -0.41
C ALA A 74 17.51 -7.83 -1.56
N GLU A 75 17.28 -7.07 -2.63
CA GLU A 75 18.19 -7.02 -3.78
C GLU A 75 19.48 -6.25 -3.50
N PHE A 76 19.46 -5.33 -2.54
CA PHE A 76 20.65 -4.55 -2.16
C PHE A 76 21.51 -5.22 -1.09
N ARG A 77 21.11 -6.40 -0.61
CA ARG A 77 21.89 -7.16 0.39
C ARG A 77 22.79 -8.17 -0.30
N GLY A 78 24.04 -8.28 0.16
CA GLY A 78 24.96 -9.35 -0.22
C GLY A 78 25.28 -9.41 -1.74
N GLY A 79 25.12 -8.32 -2.48
CA GLY A 79 25.41 -8.31 -3.93
C GLY A 79 24.35 -9.00 -4.79
N ALA A 80 23.14 -9.27 -4.25
CA ALA A 80 22.08 -9.95 -4.99
C ALA A 80 21.68 -9.19 -6.27
N LEU A 81 21.71 -7.86 -6.25
CA LEU A 81 21.42 -7.03 -7.42
C LEU A 81 22.40 -7.30 -8.57
N ARG A 82 23.70 -7.47 -8.26
CA ARG A 82 24.72 -7.78 -9.29
C ARG A 82 24.45 -9.10 -9.98
N LEU A 83 24.09 -10.14 -9.20
CA LEU A 83 23.75 -11.46 -9.76
C LEU A 83 22.48 -11.39 -10.61
N THR A 84 21.48 -10.66 -10.16
CA THR A 84 20.22 -10.47 -10.89
C THR A 84 20.46 -9.72 -12.21
N LEU A 85 21.28 -8.66 -12.20
CA LEU A 85 21.59 -7.86 -13.38
C LEU A 85 22.55 -8.58 -14.36
N ALA A 86 23.40 -9.49 -13.85
CA ALA A 86 24.19 -10.36 -14.73
C ALA A 86 23.30 -11.32 -15.53
N ALA A 87 22.20 -11.82 -14.92
CA ALA A 87 21.21 -12.64 -15.59
C ALA A 87 20.23 -11.83 -16.46
N THR A 88 19.94 -10.57 -16.07
CA THR A 88 18.98 -9.68 -16.77
C THR A 88 19.60 -8.30 -16.91
N PRO A 89 20.40 -8.05 -17.96
CA PRO A 89 21.15 -6.79 -18.11
C PRO A 89 20.25 -5.57 -18.40
N ASP A 90 19.01 -5.78 -18.85
CA ASP A 90 18.02 -4.72 -19.09
C ASP A 90 17.41 -4.27 -17.73
N ARG A 91 18.07 -3.28 -17.11
CA ARG A 91 17.70 -2.76 -15.77
C ARG A 91 16.26 -2.23 -15.69
N PRO A 92 15.77 -1.42 -16.66
CA PRO A 92 14.36 -0.97 -16.66
C PRO A 92 13.37 -2.13 -16.72
N ARG A 93 13.63 -3.13 -17.56
CA ARG A 93 12.76 -4.31 -17.68
C ARG A 93 12.73 -5.13 -16.40
N TRP A 94 13.88 -5.34 -15.77
CA TRP A 94 13.97 -5.99 -14.48
C TRP A 94 13.16 -5.25 -13.43
N PHE A 95 13.34 -3.92 -13.32
CA PHE A 95 12.64 -3.12 -12.31
C PHE A 95 11.12 -3.10 -12.55
N ALA A 96 10.68 -3.02 -13.81
CA ALA A 96 9.27 -3.14 -14.17
C ALA A 96 8.69 -4.51 -13.78
N ALA A 97 9.43 -5.59 -14.01
CA ALA A 97 9.02 -6.94 -13.60
C ALA A 97 8.96 -7.05 -12.06
N LYS A 98 9.89 -6.45 -11.33
CA LYS A 98 9.88 -6.36 -9.87
C LYS A 98 8.67 -5.60 -9.34
N ALA A 99 8.37 -4.43 -9.92
CA ALA A 99 7.18 -3.66 -9.57
C ALA A 99 5.88 -4.45 -9.83
N ALA A 100 5.77 -5.12 -10.98
CA ALA A 100 4.63 -5.99 -11.27
C ALA A 100 4.54 -7.18 -10.31
N ALA A 101 5.66 -7.80 -9.95
CA ALA A 101 5.70 -8.88 -8.97
C ALA A 101 5.24 -8.44 -7.56
N ILE A 102 5.47 -7.18 -7.18
CA ILE A 102 4.95 -6.60 -5.94
C ILE A 102 3.46 -6.26 -6.07
N ALA A 103 3.06 -5.64 -7.19
CA ALA A 103 1.69 -5.19 -7.41
C ALA A 103 0.68 -6.36 -7.41
N LEU A 104 0.99 -7.46 -8.10
CA LEU A 104 0.07 -8.58 -8.25
C LEU A 104 -0.34 -9.22 -6.90
N PRO A 105 0.57 -9.67 -6.02
CA PRO A 105 0.20 -10.22 -4.73
C PRO A 105 -0.36 -9.15 -3.78
N ALA A 106 0.12 -7.90 -3.83
CA ALA A 106 -0.43 -6.81 -3.03
C ALA A 106 -1.89 -6.54 -3.39
N LEU A 107 -2.24 -6.52 -4.69
CA LEU A 107 -3.61 -6.34 -5.15
C LEU A 107 -4.50 -7.53 -4.77
N ALA A 108 -4.02 -8.76 -4.96
CA ALA A 108 -4.77 -9.95 -4.60
C ALA A 108 -5.06 -10.01 -3.08
N VAL A 109 -4.04 -9.75 -2.27
CA VAL A 109 -4.19 -9.69 -0.80
C VAL A 109 -5.01 -8.46 -0.39
N GLY A 110 -4.86 -7.32 -1.05
CA GLY A 110 -5.67 -6.13 -0.83
C GLY A 110 -7.15 -6.36 -1.10
N LEU A 111 -7.51 -7.06 -2.19
CA LEU A 111 -8.90 -7.45 -2.48
C LEU A 111 -9.44 -8.41 -1.42
N LEU A 112 -8.65 -9.38 -1.00
CA LEU A 112 -9.01 -10.27 0.09
C LEU A 112 -9.23 -9.48 1.38
N THR A 113 -8.32 -8.57 1.71
CA THR A 113 -8.41 -7.69 2.89
C THR A 113 -9.69 -6.86 2.84
N GLY A 114 -9.95 -6.20 1.70
CA GLY A 114 -11.16 -5.40 1.52
C GLY A 114 -12.45 -6.21 1.68
N ALA A 115 -12.50 -7.43 1.13
CA ALA A 115 -13.63 -8.32 1.28
C ALA A 115 -13.83 -8.77 2.74
N VAL A 116 -12.76 -9.21 3.41
CA VAL A 116 -12.81 -9.62 4.82
C VAL A 116 -13.24 -8.47 5.71
N THR A 117 -12.66 -7.29 5.51
CA THR A 117 -12.94 -6.08 6.29
C THR A 117 -14.39 -5.63 6.11
N LEU A 118 -14.92 -5.66 4.87
CA LEU A 118 -16.32 -5.38 4.60
C LEU A 118 -17.26 -6.35 5.32
N LEU A 119 -16.97 -7.65 5.25
CA LEU A 119 -17.81 -8.66 5.92
C LEU A 119 -17.78 -8.51 7.44
N VAL A 120 -16.61 -8.24 8.01
CA VAL A 120 -16.45 -7.99 9.45
C VAL A 120 -17.19 -6.72 9.85
N GLY A 121 -17.01 -5.60 9.12
CA GLY A 121 -17.72 -4.35 9.39
C GLY A 121 -19.24 -4.52 9.34
N LYS A 122 -19.77 -5.21 8.32
CA LYS A 122 -21.21 -5.52 8.24
C LYS A 122 -21.70 -6.43 9.36
N ALA A 123 -20.90 -7.39 9.78
CA ALA A 123 -21.29 -8.29 10.88
C ALA A 123 -21.33 -7.56 12.23
N VAL A 124 -20.45 -6.58 12.45
CA VAL A 124 -20.36 -5.82 13.71
C VAL A 124 -21.36 -4.66 13.75
N LEU A 125 -21.45 -3.86 12.68
CA LEU A 125 -22.32 -2.68 12.58
C LEU A 125 -23.80 -3.04 12.29
N GLY A 126 -24.06 -4.23 11.77
CA GLY A 126 -25.43 -4.68 11.45
C GLY A 126 -26.17 -3.75 10.48
N ALA A 127 -27.32 -3.22 10.91
CA ALA A 127 -28.15 -2.34 10.09
C ALA A 127 -27.56 -0.93 9.90
N GLU A 128 -26.68 -0.50 10.77
CA GLU A 128 -26.01 0.81 10.71
C GLU A 128 -24.75 0.78 9.82
N GLY A 129 -24.38 -0.41 9.32
CA GLY A 129 -23.22 -0.61 8.46
C GLY A 129 -23.42 -0.04 7.06
N PRO A 130 -22.29 0.12 6.29
CA PRO A 130 -22.34 0.67 4.94
C PRO A 130 -23.23 -0.15 4.01
N THR A 131 -23.83 0.50 3.02
CA THR A 131 -24.55 -0.21 1.95
C THR A 131 -23.63 -1.14 1.18
N TRP A 132 -24.18 -2.13 0.46
CA TRP A 132 -23.35 -3.02 -0.36
C TRP A 132 -22.58 -2.28 -1.44
N ALA A 133 -23.16 -1.23 -2.04
CA ALA A 133 -22.50 -0.44 -3.07
C ALA A 133 -21.31 0.35 -2.52
N GLU A 134 -21.49 1.02 -1.38
CA GLU A 134 -20.41 1.72 -0.66
C GLU A 134 -19.34 0.75 -0.18
N GLY A 135 -19.75 -0.37 0.41
CA GLY A 135 -18.83 -1.40 0.90
C GLY A 135 -17.97 -2.00 -0.20
N LEU A 136 -18.52 -2.29 -1.39
CA LEU A 136 -17.74 -2.75 -2.55
C LEU A 136 -16.79 -1.68 -3.06
N ARG A 137 -17.22 -0.41 -3.12
CA ARG A 137 -16.33 0.71 -3.43
C ARG A 137 -15.18 0.79 -2.44
N GLY A 138 -15.48 0.71 -1.13
CA GLY A 138 -14.49 0.70 -0.06
C GLY A 138 -13.52 -0.49 -0.17
N ALA A 139 -14.01 -1.69 -0.48
CA ALA A 139 -13.17 -2.88 -0.66
C ALA A 139 -12.19 -2.73 -1.83
N VAL A 140 -12.65 -2.19 -2.97
CA VAL A 140 -11.78 -1.90 -4.11
C VAL A 140 -10.82 -0.77 -3.77
N GLY A 141 -11.29 0.30 -3.12
CA GLY A 141 -10.46 1.41 -2.64
C GLY A 141 -9.35 0.93 -1.71
N CYS A 142 -9.68 0.07 -0.74
CA CYS A 142 -8.74 -0.58 0.18
C CYS A 142 -7.65 -1.35 -0.60
N ALA A 143 -8.05 -2.18 -1.56
CA ALA A 143 -7.12 -2.98 -2.36
C ALA A 143 -6.14 -2.11 -3.16
N LEU A 144 -6.66 -1.07 -3.82
CA LEU A 144 -5.85 -0.14 -4.60
C LEU A 144 -4.92 0.66 -3.69
N GLN A 145 -5.41 1.21 -2.58
CA GLN A 145 -4.63 1.97 -1.62
C GLN A 145 -3.44 1.14 -1.08
N LEU A 146 -3.69 -0.08 -0.59
CA LEU A 146 -2.65 -0.94 -0.06
C LEU A 146 -1.60 -1.30 -1.13
N THR A 147 -2.04 -1.55 -2.36
CA THR A 147 -1.15 -1.83 -3.50
C THR A 147 -0.28 -0.63 -3.85
N LEU A 148 -0.88 0.56 -3.93
CA LEU A 148 -0.18 1.79 -4.27
C LEU A 148 0.84 2.16 -3.18
N MET A 149 0.51 1.99 -1.91
CA MET A 149 1.43 2.23 -0.79
C MET A 149 2.61 1.24 -0.79
N ALA A 150 2.37 -0.03 -1.13
CA ALA A 150 3.46 -1.00 -1.31
C ALA A 150 4.39 -0.62 -2.48
N LEU A 151 3.83 -0.16 -3.61
CA LEU A 151 4.60 0.29 -4.77
C LEU A 151 5.34 1.60 -4.49
N PHE A 152 4.74 2.55 -3.78
CA PHE A 152 5.38 3.77 -3.33
C PHE A 152 6.63 3.46 -2.49
N ALA A 153 6.48 2.59 -1.50
CA ALA A 153 7.58 2.15 -0.64
C ALA A 153 8.67 1.39 -1.44
N ALA A 154 8.27 0.56 -2.40
CA ALA A 154 9.20 -0.14 -3.28
C ALA A 154 10.05 0.83 -4.13
N GLY A 155 9.41 1.84 -4.73
CA GLY A 155 10.08 2.89 -5.49
C GLY A 155 11.06 3.69 -4.63
N LEU A 156 10.64 4.13 -3.46
CA LEU A 156 11.48 4.87 -2.52
C LEU A 156 12.67 4.02 -2.01
N THR A 157 12.44 2.73 -1.78
CA THR A 157 13.51 1.80 -1.38
C THR A 157 14.56 1.65 -2.49
N ALA A 158 14.17 1.65 -3.75
CA ALA A 158 15.10 1.61 -4.87
C ALA A 158 15.94 2.89 -4.99
N VAL A 159 15.41 4.06 -4.60
CA VAL A 159 16.14 5.33 -4.54
C VAL A 159 17.14 5.32 -3.38
N LEU A 160 16.68 4.95 -2.18
CA LEU A 160 17.46 4.98 -0.94
C LEU A 160 18.42 3.78 -0.80
N ARG A 161 18.19 2.69 -1.53
CA ARG A 161 18.93 1.42 -1.47
C ARG A 161 19.00 0.81 -0.06
N SER A 162 18.10 1.20 0.82
CA SER A 162 18.06 0.78 2.23
C SER A 162 16.62 0.63 2.70
N GLY A 163 16.26 -0.59 3.10
CA GLY A 163 14.95 -0.85 3.68
C GLY A 163 14.76 -0.16 5.04
N VAL A 164 15.82 -0.11 5.85
CA VAL A 164 15.77 0.57 7.15
C VAL A 164 15.50 2.05 6.96
N ALA A 165 16.25 2.73 6.07
CA ALA A 165 16.04 4.15 5.80
C ALA A 165 14.61 4.43 5.28
N THR A 166 14.10 3.58 4.37
CA THR A 166 12.74 3.73 3.84
C THR A 166 11.69 3.63 4.94
N LEU A 167 11.75 2.60 5.79
CA LEU A 167 10.78 2.42 6.87
C LEU A 167 10.88 3.52 7.92
N SER A 168 12.11 3.95 8.27
CA SER A 168 12.37 5.03 9.23
C SER A 168 11.85 6.39 8.74
N ILE A 169 11.70 6.59 7.44
CA ILE A 169 11.11 7.82 6.88
C ILE A 169 9.60 7.66 6.73
N LEU A 170 9.13 6.56 6.11
CA LEU A 170 7.72 6.41 5.75
C LEU A 170 6.81 6.19 6.96
N ILE A 171 7.23 5.39 7.95
CA ILE A 171 6.36 5.08 9.09
C ILE A 171 6.11 6.33 9.94
N PRO A 172 7.13 7.12 10.38
CA PRO A 172 6.87 8.36 11.08
C PRO A 172 6.12 9.40 10.23
N PHE A 173 6.39 9.46 8.93
CA PHE A 173 5.68 10.35 8.02
C PHE A 173 4.18 10.06 8.03
N LEU A 174 3.77 8.80 7.92
CA LEU A 174 2.36 8.41 7.93
C LEU A 174 1.71 8.60 9.31
N LEU A 175 2.39 8.20 10.39
CA LEU A 175 1.80 8.24 11.73
C LEU A 175 1.78 9.66 12.34
N ILE A 176 2.74 10.50 12.02
CA ILE A 176 2.90 11.81 12.65
C ILE A 176 2.49 12.93 11.69
N VAL A 177 3.10 12.97 10.51
CA VAL A 177 2.92 14.10 9.60
C VAL A 177 1.51 14.12 9.02
N SER A 178 1.02 12.99 8.54
CA SER A 178 -0.33 12.90 7.98
C SER A 178 -1.40 13.13 9.02
N PHE A 179 -1.20 12.63 10.24
CA PHE A 179 -2.16 12.82 11.34
C PHE A 179 -2.17 14.26 11.84
N VAL A 180 -0.99 14.82 12.18
CA VAL A 180 -0.87 16.17 12.76
C VAL A 180 -1.19 17.26 11.74
N ILE A 181 -0.69 17.16 10.52
CA ILE A 181 -0.95 18.17 9.48
C ILE A 181 -2.41 18.11 9.02
N GLY A 182 -3.00 16.91 9.02
CA GLY A 182 -4.40 16.72 8.66
C GLY A 182 -5.38 17.50 9.49
N ASP A 183 -5.09 17.64 10.78
CA ASP A 183 -5.94 18.40 11.70
C ASP A 183 -5.68 19.92 11.63
N MET A 184 -4.50 20.33 11.13
CA MET A 184 -4.07 21.75 11.15
C MET A 184 -4.29 22.51 9.83
N SER A 185 -4.38 21.83 8.70
CA SER A 185 -4.50 22.51 7.40
C SER A 185 -5.34 21.70 6.41
N SER A 186 -6.60 22.10 6.24
CA SER A 186 -7.44 21.65 5.13
C SER A 186 -6.83 22.08 3.78
N GLY A 187 -6.80 21.18 2.82
CA GLY A 187 -6.45 21.44 1.43
C GLY A 187 -5.12 20.83 0.97
N ILE A 188 -3.96 21.17 1.55
CA ILE A 188 -2.66 20.61 1.11
C ILE A 188 -2.47 19.18 1.66
N ALA A 189 -2.91 18.93 2.87
CA ALA A 189 -2.81 17.63 3.50
C ALA A 189 -3.60 16.54 2.78
N ASP A 190 -4.69 16.91 2.10
CA ASP A 190 -5.54 15.97 1.35
C ASP A 190 -4.81 15.35 0.15
N PHE A 191 -3.75 16.00 -0.35
CA PHE A 191 -2.91 15.50 -1.44
C PHE A 191 -1.76 14.59 -0.98
N LEU A 192 -1.62 14.33 0.32
CA LEU A 192 -0.67 13.34 0.82
C LEU A 192 -1.06 11.93 0.38
N PRO A 193 -0.09 11.04 0.07
CA PRO A 193 -0.38 9.75 -0.58
C PRO A 193 -1.28 8.83 0.23
N ASP A 194 -1.20 8.86 1.54
CA ASP A 194 -2.04 8.04 2.42
C ASP A 194 -3.45 8.63 2.58
N ARG A 195 -3.57 9.94 2.80
CA ARG A 195 -4.86 10.61 2.95
C ARG A 195 -5.67 10.62 1.66
N ALA A 196 -5.05 11.01 0.55
CA ALA A 196 -5.68 11.00 -0.76
C ALA A 196 -6.30 9.63 -1.10
N GLY A 197 -5.58 8.55 -0.80
CA GLY A 197 -6.09 7.20 -1.04
C GLY A 197 -7.21 6.79 -0.09
N GLN A 198 -7.20 7.27 1.16
CA GLN A 198 -8.24 6.95 2.16
C GLN A 198 -9.58 7.63 1.87
N VAL A 199 -9.63 8.70 1.06
CA VAL A 199 -10.89 9.35 0.65
C VAL A 199 -11.89 8.34 0.04
N ALA A 200 -11.41 7.29 -0.63
CA ALA A 200 -12.26 6.23 -1.18
C ALA A 200 -12.99 5.39 -0.11
N LEU A 201 -12.57 5.48 1.15
CA LEU A 201 -13.08 4.72 2.29
C LEU A 201 -14.08 5.53 3.14
N HIS A 202 -14.40 6.75 2.74
CA HIS A 202 -15.40 7.59 3.37
C HIS A 202 -16.73 7.52 2.62
N SER A 203 -17.84 7.56 3.36
CA SER A 203 -19.20 7.64 2.79
C SER A 203 -19.42 9.00 2.14
N SER A 204 -19.01 10.08 2.82
CA SER A 204 -18.99 11.45 2.35
C SER A 204 -17.63 12.08 2.68
N TRP A 205 -17.20 13.02 1.86
CA TRP A 205 -15.94 13.73 2.04
C TRP A 205 -16.10 15.19 1.59
N ASP A 206 -15.81 16.12 2.48
CA ASP A 206 -15.96 17.56 2.23
C ASP A 206 -14.68 18.20 1.63
N GLY A 207 -13.66 17.41 1.33
CA GLY A 207 -12.40 17.85 0.75
C GLY A 207 -12.46 18.04 -0.78
N PRO A 208 -11.36 18.56 -1.37
CA PRO A 208 -11.28 18.84 -2.82
C PRO A 208 -11.17 17.57 -3.67
N LEU A 209 -10.92 16.41 -3.07
CA LEU A 209 -10.71 15.14 -3.76
C LEU A 209 -11.93 14.23 -3.59
N GLY A 210 -12.38 13.62 -4.69
CA GLY A 210 -13.34 12.51 -4.62
C GLY A 210 -12.64 11.15 -4.47
N PRO A 211 -13.40 10.07 -4.27
CA PRO A 211 -12.87 8.74 -4.03
C PRO A 211 -11.86 8.25 -5.09
N TRP A 212 -12.16 8.44 -6.35
CA TRP A 212 -11.32 7.99 -7.45
C TRP A 212 -10.18 8.97 -7.76
N THR A 213 -10.42 10.27 -7.61
CA THR A 213 -9.38 11.29 -7.79
C THR A 213 -8.33 11.22 -6.69
N GLY A 214 -8.73 10.91 -5.47
CA GLY A 214 -7.80 10.64 -4.36
C GLY A 214 -6.89 9.45 -4.65
N LEU A 215 -7.44 8.32 -5.12
CA LEU A 215 -6.64 7.17 -5.54
C LEU A 215 -5.73 7.50 -6.73
N ALA A 216 -6.15 8.37 -7.66
CA ALA A 216 -5.30 8.83 -8.75
C ALA A 216 -4.11 9.66 -8.23
N VAL A 217 -4.31 10.52 -7.23
CA VAL A 217 -3.21 11.24 -6.56
C VAL A 217 -2.23 10.27 -5.91
N CYS A 218 -2.71 9.26 -5.18
CA CYS A 218 -1.87 8.22 -4.60
C CYS A 218 -1.10 7.45 -5.69
N ALA A 219 -1.74 7.17 -6.84
CA ALA A 219 -1.09 6.52 -7.98
C ALA A 219 0.01 7.40 -8.60
N LEU A 220 -0.18 8.72 -8.66
CA LEU A 220 0.86 9.64 -9.12
C LEU A 220 2.09 9.64 -8.20
N TRP A 221 1.89 9.65 -6.87
CA TRP A 221 2.98 9.50 -5.91
C TRP A 221 3.74 8.19 -6.10
N SER A 222 3.02 7.09 -6.26
CA SER A 222 3.60 5.77 -6.47
C SER A 222 4.36 5.69 -7.79
N ALA A 223 3.79 6.24 -8.87
CA ALA A 223 4.43 6.31 -10.17
C ALA A 223 5.71 7.17 -10.14
N ALA A 224 5.67 8.33 -9.48
CA ALA A 224 6.84 9.18 -9.32
C ALA A 224 7.96 8.47 -8.56
N ALA A 225 7.64 7.78 -7.45
CA ALA A 225 8.62 7.01 -6.69
C ALA A 225 9.20 5.84 -7.51
N LEU A 226 8.37 5.11 -8.27
CA LEU A 226 8.84 4.03 -9.14
C LEU A 226 9.73 4.54 -10.27
N LEU A 227 9.37 5.65 -10.90
CA LEU A 227 10.21 6.26 -11.95
C LEU A 227 11.55 6.74 -11.40
N ALA A 228 11.55 7.38 -10.22
CA ALA A 228 12.77 7.78 -9.53
C ALA A 228 13.62 6.56 -9.13
N GLY A 229 12.99 5.49 -8.66
CA GLY A 229 13.64 4.21 -8.35
C GLY A 229 14.27 3.56 -9.58
N MET A 230 13.53 3.49 -10.68
CA MET A 230 14.03 2.98 -11.98
C MET A 230 15.22 3.80 -12.48
N TRP A 231 15.13 5.12 -12.41
CA TRP A 231 16.23 6.00 -12.78
C TRP A 231 17.47 5.78 -11.89
N SER A 232 17.28 5.65 -10.57
CA SER A 232 18.37 5.38 -9.63
C SER A 232 19.07 4.06 -9.93
N VAL A 233 18.31 2.99 -10.20
CA VAL A 233 18.87 1.66 -10.56
C VAL A 233 19.57 1.69 -11.90
N SER A 234 19.08 2.49 -12.86
CA SER A 234 19.66 2.58 -14.19
C SER A 234 20.98 3.35 -14.23
N ARG A 235 21.12 4.38 -13.37
CA ARG A 235 22.27 5.31 -13.41
C ARG A 235 23.37 4.97 -12.40
N ARG A 236 23.06 4.30 -11.30
CA ARG A 236 24.05 3.95 -10.27
C ARG A 236 24.57 2.53 -10.48
N ASP A 237 25.84 2.32 -10.26
CA ASP A 237 26.46 1.00 -10.30
C ASP A 237 25.90 0.10 -9.17
N ALA A 238 25.83 -1.20 -9.48
CA ALA A 238 25.32 -2.23 -8.57
C ALA A 238 26.41 -2.70 -7.60
#